data_a6875191cfc422e5abe58feb95b6be9d
#
_entry.id   a6875191cfc422e5abe58feb95b6be9d
#
_cell.length_a   1.000
_cell.length_b   1.000
_cell.length_c   1.000
_cell.angle_alpha   90.00
_cell.angle_beta   90.00
_cell.angle_gamma   90.00
#
_symmetry.space_group_name_H-M   'P 1'
#
loop_
_entity.id
_entity.type
_entity.pdbx_description
1 polymer ?
#
loop_
_entity_poly.entity_id
_entity_poly.type
_entity_poly.pdbx_seq_one_letter_code
_entity_poly.pdbx_strand_id
1 'polypeptide(L)'
;MKHFKIQRPDETIRRSIQNKIDNLNKPKGSLGVLEELAMQVCLIQQTLTPTLKSPCHLLLGGDHGIEREGVSISPREVTWQQMINFTRGGGGVNMFCRQHGFKLKIVDVGVDYDFSGIPGIIDRKIARGTRNFLYEPAMTNEEFDKAIETGADLVDECIAEGCQVICIGEMGIANTSPSSIWMSLFCDIPLNECIGAGAGLDKPGISHKCEVLNKAIANYQRSTINSQLSTINYQLSYFGGYEMITAIGAMLRAAEQHIVILIDGFIMTACALATCRLYPDAQHYMVFGHCGDESGHRRMLDAMNAKPILSLGLRLGEGTGALCAFPILDSAIRMLNEMNNFENGKITKYF
;
A
#
# COMPACT_ATOMS: atom_id res chain seq x y z
N MET A 1 6.35 15.35 -12.40
CA MET A 1 5.59 14.80 -11.24
C MET A 1 5.05 15.93 -10.38
N LYS A 2 3.80 15.82 -9.91
CA LYS A 2 3.18 16.70 -8.90
C LYS A 2 4.07 16.77 -7.66
N HIS A 3 4.26 17.96 -7.11
CA HIS A 3 5.02 18.15 -5.87
C HIS A 3 4.07 18.11 -4.67
N PHE A 4 4.42 17.34 -3.64
CA PHE A 4 3.66 17.21 -2.40
C PHE A 4 4.38 17.90 -1.25
N LYS A 5 3.63 18.49 -0.32
CA LYS A 5 4.15 19.14 0.89
C LYS A 5 3.93 18.24 2.10
N ILE A 6 4.71 17.16 2.17
CA ILE A 6 4.61 16.20 3.26
C ILE A 6 5.63 16.59 4.33
N GLN A 7 5.16 16.74 5.55
CA GLN A 7 5.98 17.02 6.73
C GLN A 7 5.74 15.94 7.78
N ARG A 8 6.72 15.70 8.62
CA ARG A 8 6.56 14.84 9.78
C ARG A 8 5.45 15.41 10.68
N PRO A 9 4.56 14.59 11.27
CA PRO A 9 3.59 15.04 12.24
C PRO A 9 4.26 15.81 13.38
N ASP A 10 3.61 16.90 13.85
CA ASP A 10 4.14 17.71 14.93
C ASP A 10 4.20 16.91 16.24
N GLU A 11 5.37 16.87 16.84
CA GLU A 11 5.65 16.11 18.07
C GLU A 11 5.27 16.88 19.35
N THR A 12 4.87 18.15 19.26
CA THR A 12 4.60 19.01 20.43
C THR A 12 3.49 18.43 21.32
N ILE A 13 2.51 17.75 20.76
CA ILE A 13 1.42 17.11 21.52
C ILE A 13 1.77 15.72 22.06
N ARG A 14 2.93 15.13 21.70
CA ARG A 14 3.31 13.75 22.09
C ARG A 14 3.22 13.53 23.59
N ARG A 15 3.72 14.47 24.39
CA ARG A 15 3.68 14.37 25.85
C ARG A 15 2.25 14.33 26.40
N SER A 16 1.35 15.12 25.82
CA SER A 16 -0.06 15.13 26.21
C SER A 16 -0.77 13.82 25.85
N ILE A 17 -0.46 13.26 24.67
CA ILE A 17 -0.98 11.95 24.25
C ILE A 17 -0.46 10.86 25.19
N GLN A 18 0.83 10.84 25.47
CA GLN A 18 1.44 9.85 26.39
C GLN A 18 0.80 9.95 27.79
N ASN A 19 0.61 11.15 28.29
CA ASN A 19 -0.06 11.37 29.58
C ASN A 19 -1.49 10.81 29.58
N LYS A 20 -2.25 11.01 28.49
CA LYS A 20 -3.59 10.44 28.36
C LYS A 20 -3.57 8.92 28.37
N ILE A 21 -2.66 8.29 27.59
CA ILE A 21 -2.49 6.83 27.53
C ILE A 21 -2.10 6.26 28.90
N ASP A 22 -1.13 6.89 29.58
CA ASP A 22 -0.62 6.44 30.88
C ASP A 22 -1.64 6.63 32.01
N ASN A 23 -2.62 7.52 31.86
CA ASN A 23 -3.67 7.75 32.83
C ASN A 23 -4.92 6.89 32.62
N LEU A 24 -5.02 6.12 31.52
CA LEU A 24 -6.08 5.11 31.39
C LEU A 24 -6.01 4.11 32.54
N ASN A 25 -7.14 3.61 32.97
CA ASN A 25 -7.25 2.68 34.10
C ASN A 25 -6.64 1.29 33.75
N LYS A 26 -5.32 1.23 33.67
CA LYS A 26 -4.52 0.06 33.33
C LYS A 26 -3.08 0.24 33.80
N PRO A 27 -2.31 -0.84 34.00
CA PRO A 27 -0.86 -0.72 34.21
C PRO A 27 -0.20 -0.03 33.02
N LYS A 28 0.82 0.79 33.28
CA LYS A 28 1.55 1.50 32.24
C LYS A 28 2.17 0.53 31.23
N GLY A 29 1.98 0.77 29.93
CA GLY A 29 2.51 -0.07 28.86
C GLY A 29 1.81 -1.43 28.66
N SER A 30 0.76 -1.74 29.44
CA SER A 30 0.16 -3.08 29.45
C SER A 30 -0.63 -3.46 28.19
N LEU A 31 -0.97 -2.50 27.34
CA LEU A 31 -1.66 -2.74 26.07
C LEU A 31 -0.71 -2.69 24.86
N GLY A 32 0.61 -2.54 25.11
CA GLY A 32 1.65 -2.75 24.09
C GLY A 32 1.41 -1.99 22.79
N VAL A 33 1.34 -2.71 21.67
CA VAL A 33 1.21 -2.13 20.33
C VAL A 33 -0.04 -1.26 20.15
N LEU A 34 -1.15 -1.52 20.90
CA LEU A 34 -2.33 -0.65 20.84
C LEU A 34 -2.02 0.78 21.30
N GLU A 35 -1.13 0.93 22.30
CA GLU A 35 -0.70 2.24 22.77
C GLU A 35 0.17 2.97 21.72
N GLU A 36 1.05 2.23 21.03
CA GLU A 36 1.87 2.75 19.93
C GLU A 36 0.98 3.23 18.75
N LEU A 37 -0.01 2.43 18.36
CA LEU A 37 -0.97 2.76 17.31
C LEU A 37 -1.82 3.98 17.67
N ALA A 38 -2.34 4.05 18.89
CA ALA A 38 -3.10 5.21 19.36
C ALA A 38 -2.23 6.48 19.35
N MET A 39 -0.97 6.40 19.80
CA MET A 39 -0.01 7.50 19.74
C MET A 39 0.19 7.96 18.29
N GLN A 40 0.42 7.03 17.35
CA GLN A 40 0.65 7.34 15.95
C GLN A 40 -0.56 8.07 15.33
N VAL A 41 -1.78 7.55 15.52
CA VAL A 41 -2.98 8.18 14.95
C VAL A 41 -3.25 9.56 15.59
N CYS A 42 -3.03 9.73 16.89
CA CYS A 42 -3.11 11.03 17.55
C CYS A 42 -2.14 12.05 16.93
N LEU A 43 -0.89 11.63 16.67
CA LEU A 43 0.11 12.49 16.04
C LEU A 43 -0.28 12.83 14.58
N ILE A 44 -0.75 11.85 13.81
CA ILE A 44 -1.23 12.10 12.44
C ILE A 44 -2.35 13.14 12.44
N GLN A 45 -3.35 12.99 13.31
CA GLN A 45 -4.53 13.84 13.34
C GLN A 45 -4.39 15.07 14.26
N GLN A 46 -3.26 15.24 14.93
CA GLN A 46 -2.98 16.35 15.87
C GLN A 46 -4.08 16.54 16.91
N THR A 47 -4.55 15.43 17.53
CA THR A 47 -5.66 15.45 18.49
C THR A 47 -5.48 14.41 19.59
N LEU A 48 -6.08 14.65 20.74
CA LEU A 48 -6.18 13.69 21.84
C LEU A 48 -7.41 12.77 21.72
N THR A 49 -8.29 13.02 20.76
CA THR A 49 -9.51 12.24 20.50
C THR A 49 -9.59 11.83 19.03
N PRO A 50 -8.63 10.98 18.56
CA PRO A 50 -8.57 10.56 17.17
C PRO A 50 -9.79 9.73 16.79
N THR A 51 -10.11 9.70 15.48
CA THR A 51 -11.20 8.89 14.94
C THR A 51 -10.79 8.25 13.61
N LEU A 52 -11.49 7.17 13.23
CA LEU A 52 -11.28 6.46 11.96
C LEU A 52 -12.59 6.43 11.14
N LYS A 53 -13.23 7.59 11.01
CA LYS A 53 -14.53 7.72 10.34
C LYS A 53 -14.43 7.51 8.84
N SER A 54 -15.53 7.05 8.26
CA SER A 54 -15.72 6.87 6.81
C SER A 54 -14.53 6.13 6.15
N PRO A 55 -14.13 4.96 6.65
CA PRO A 55 -12.99 4.25 6.11
C PRO A 55 -13.21 3.93 4.63
N CYS A 56 -12.19 4.20 3.79
CA CYS A 56 -12.27 3.98 2.35
C CYS A 56 -11.21 2.99 1.89
N HIS A 57 -11.59 2.13 0.94
CA HIS A 57 -10.69 1.20 0.28
C HIS A 57 -10.62 1.50 -1.21
N LEU A 58 -9.44 1.82 -1.72
CA LEU A 58 -9.15 1.95 -3.14
C LEU A 58 -8.60 0.63 -3.66
N LEU A 59 -9.35 -0.06 -4.51
CA LEU A 59 -8.88 -1.25 -5.22
C LEU A 59 -8.53 -0.86 -6.64
N LEU A 60 -7.23 -0.84 -6.94
CA LEU A 60 -6.68 -0.33 -8.20
C LEU A 60 -6.36 -1.49 -9.15
N GLY A 61 -6.91 -1.47 -10.36
CA GLY A 61 -6.69 -2.50 -11.38
C GLY A 61 -5.75 -2.05 -12.49
N GLY A 62 -4.75 -2.88 -12.85
CA GLY A 62 -3.83 -2.59 -13.95
C GLY A 62 -3.14 -3.85 -14.48
N ASP A 63 -2.91 -3.92 -15.79
CA ASP A 63 -2.20 -5.02 -16.45
C ASP A 63 -0.74 -4.68 -16.73
N HIS A 64 0.12 -5.70 -16.67
CA HIS A 64 1.56 -5.59 -16.85
C HIS A 64 2.02 -6.25 -18.14
N GLY A 65 2.77 -5.51 -18.97
CA GLY A 65 3.33 -6.04 -20.21
C GLY A 65 4.32 -7.18 -20.02
N ILE A 66 4.99 -7.26 -18.86
CA ILE A 66 5.94 -8.32 -18.51
C ILE A 66 5.27 -9.70 -18.36
N GLU A 67 3.96 -9.75 -18.17
CA GLU A 67 3.20 -11.00 -18.10
C GLU A 67 3.44 -11.88 -19.34
N ARG A 68 3.63 -11.26 -20.52
CA ARG A 68 3.90 -11.93 -21.80
C ARG A 68 5.16 -12.80 -21.79
N GLU A 69 6.06 -12.59 -20.83
CA GLU A 69 7.28 -13.37 -20.66
C GLU A 69 7.06 -14.63 -19.79
N GLY A 70 5.83 -14.98 -19.44
CA GLY A 70 5.53 -16.18 -18.66
C GLY A 70 6.00 -16.11 -17.20
N VAL A 71 6.05 -14.93 -16.61
CA VAL A 71 6.48 -14.69 -15.21
C VAL A 71 5.36 -14.90 -14.20
N SER A 72 4.19 -15.32 -14.63
CA SER A 72 3.03 -15.66 -13.81
C SER A 72 2.37 -16.94 -14.30
N ILE A 73 1.82 -17.74 -13.40
CA ILE A 73 0.99 -18.90 -13.74
C ILE A 73 -0.42 -18.50 -14.16
N SER A 74 -0.91 -17.38 -13.62
CA SER A 74 -2.24 -16.86 -13.96
C SER A 74 -2.17 -16.10 -15.27
N PRO A 75 -3.10 -16.35 -16.20
CA PRO A 75 -3.17 -15.59 -17.44
C PRO A 75 -3.73 -14.19 -17.19
N ARG A 76 -3.45 -13.26 -18.11
CA ARG A 76 -3.84 -11.84 -18.03
C ARG A 76 -5.33 -11.62 -17.80
N GLU A 77 -6.15 -12.46 -18.40
CA GLU A 77 -7.61 -12.36 -18.32
C GLU A 77 -8.14 -12.38 -16.89
N VAL A 78 -7.40 -12.98 -15.96
CA VAL A 78 -7.77 -13.02 -14.55
C VAL A 78 -7.89 -11.62 -13.98
N THR A 79 -7.10 -10.64 -14.44
CA THR A 79 -7.21 -9.25 -13.99
C THR A 79 -8.62 -8.70 -14.22
N TRP A 80 -9.08 -8.66 -15.47
CA TRP A 80 -10.41 -8.10 -15.78
C TRP A 80 -11.55 -8.95 -15.22
N GLN A 81 -11.39 -10.27 -15.15
CA GLN A 81 -12.39 -11.18 -14.56
C GLN A 81 -12.58 -10.87 -13.07
N GLN A 82 -11.50 -10.66 -12.34
CA GLN A 82 -11.55 -10.28 -10.93
C GLN A 82 -12.13 -8.88 -10.74
N MET A 83 -11.78 -7.91 -11.58
CA MET A 83 -12.38 -6.57 -11.52
C MET A 83 -13.91 -6.64 -11.64
N ILE A 84 -14.45 -7.47 -12.54
CA ILE A 84 -15.89 -7.71 -12.67
C ILE A 84 -16.42 -8.46 -11.44
N ASN A 85 -15.71 -9.47 -10.93
CA ASN A 85 -16.08 -10.21 -9.73
C ASN A 85 -16.23 -9.29 -8.51
N PHE A 86 -15.34 -8.31 -8.36
CA PHE A 86 -15.41 -7.31 -7.28
C PHE A 86 -16.68 -6.46 -7.35
N THR A 87 -17.17 -6.09 -8.54
CA THR A 87 -18.45 -5.35 -8.66
C THR A 87 -19.66 -6.17 -8.21
N ARG A 88 -19.52 -7.49 -8.24
CA ARG A 88 -20.57 -8.46 -7.81
C ARG A 88 -20.42 -8.84 -6.33
N GLY A 89 -19.43 -8.27 -5.63
CA GLY A 89 -19.21 -8.54 -4.21
C GLY A 89 -18.51 -9.87 -3.90
N GLY A 90 -17.83 -10.49 -4.90
CA GLY A 90 -17.29 -11.85 -4.82
C GLY A 90 -15.84 -11.97 -4.37
N GLY A 91 -15.07 -10.89 -4.26
CA GLY A 91 -13.68 -10.92 -3.83
C GLY A 91 -13.49 -10.98 -2.31
N GLY A 92 -12.30 -11.35 -1.87
CA GLY A 92 -11.91 -11.27 -0.46
C GLY A 92 -12.06 -9.86 0.09
N VAL A 93 -11.62 -8.86 -0.67
CA VAL A 93 -11.77 -7.44 -0.35
C VAL A 93 -13.22 -7.04 -0.07
N ASN A 94 -14.17 -7.56 -0.86
CA ASN A 94 -15.58 -7.24 -0.68
C ASN A 94 -16.11 -7.70 0.68
N MET A 95 -15.73 -8.92 1.10
CA MET A 95 -16.15 -9.50 2.36
C MET A 95 -15.61 -8.67 3.53
N PHE A 96 -14.32 -8.37 3.54
CA PHE A 96 -13.70 -7.58 4.60
C PHE A 96 -14.17 -6.13 4.62
N CYS A 97 -14.38 -5.49 3.46
CA CYS A 97 -14.94 -4.15 3.41
C CYS A 97 -16.36 -4.10 4.03
N ARG A 98 -17.22 -5.08 3.71
CA ARG A 98 -18.55 -5.17 4.35
C ARG A 98 -18.46 -5.41 5.85
N GLN A 99 -17.56 -6.30 6.28
CA GLN A 99 -17.37 -6.63 7.69
C GLN A 99 -16.94 -5.42 8.53
N HIS A 100 -16.06 -4.58 7.97
CA HIS A 100 -15.44 -3.47 8.71
C HIS A 100 -15.97 -2.09 8.31
N GLY A 101 -17.01 -2.02 7.47
CA GLY A 101 -17.65 -0.77 7.10
C GLY A 101 -16.81 0.11 6.16
N PHE A 102 -15.89 -0.46 5.40
CA PHE A 102 -15.14 0.27 4.38
C PHE A 102 -15.99 0.52 3.14
N LYS A 103 -15.95 1.76 2.63
CA LYS A 103 -16.44 2.07 1.30
C LYS A 103 -15.42 1.60 0.27
N LEU A 104 -15.79 0.58 -0.51
CA LEU A 104 -14.95 0.04 -1.57
C LEU A 104 -15.13 0.85 -2.87
N LYS A 105 -14.03 1.36 -3.42
CA LYS A 105 -13.95 1.99 -4.75
C LYS A 105 -13.10 1.08 -5.65
N ILE A 106 -13.71 0.49 -6.67
CA ILE A 106 -13.04 -0.37 -7.66
C ILE A 106 -12.66 0.54 -8.83
N VAL A 107 -11.36 0.70 -9.07
CA VAL A 107 -10.84 1.70 -10.02
C VAL A 107 -10.00 1.02 -11.09
N ASP A 108 -10.39 1.20 -12.33
CA ASP A 108 -9.58 0.81 -13.49
C ASP A 108 -8.61 1.93 -13.84
N VAL A 109 -7.32 1.69 -13.64
CA VAL A 109 -6.24 2.62 -13.99
C VAL A 109 -5.38 2.12 -15.13
N GLY A 110 -5.56 0.86 -15.56
CA GLY A 110 -4.72 0.32 -16.64
C GLY A 110 -5.03 -1.11 -17.05
N VAL A 111 -6.24 -1.61 -16.86
CA VAL A 111 -6.61 -2.96 -17.30
C VAL A 111 -6.83 -2.97 -18.82
N ASP A 112 -6.28 -3.98 -19.50
CA ASP A 112 -6.43 -4.17 -20.95
C ASP A 112 -7.78 -4.83 -21.28
N TYR A 113 -8.85 -4.18 -20.83
CA TYR A 113 -10.23 -4.60 -21.06
C TYR A 113 -11.13 -3.37 -21.17
N ASP A 114 -12.22 -3.49 -21.90
CA ASP A 114 -13.25 -2.46 -21.98
C ASP A 114 -14.36 -2.73 -20.97
N PHE A 115 -14.40 -1.93 -19.91
CA PHE A 115 -15.44 -1.99 -18.89
C PHE A 115 -16.65 -1.10 -19.17
N SER A 116 -16.76 -0.54 -20.38
CA SER A 116 -17.94 0.25 -20.77
C SER A 116 -19.22 -0.59 -20.58
N GLY A 117 -20.19 -0.03 -19.88
CA GLY A 117 -21.43 -0.74 -19.55
C GLY A 117 -21.38 -1.68 -18.35
N ILE A 118 -20.25 -1.81 -17.66
CA ILE A 118 -20.13 -2.57 -16.40
C ILE A 118 -20.21 -1.58 -15.22
N PRO A 119 -21.33 -1.58 -14.47
CA PRO A 119 -21.48 -0.66 -13.36
C PRO A 119 -20.56 -1.03 -12.18
N GLY A 120 -20.14 -0.02 -11.42
CA GLY A 120 -19.37 -0.21 -10.19
C GLY A 120 -17.85 -0.14 -10.38
N ILE A 121 -17.34 -0.01 -11.61
CA ILE A 121 -15.94 0.28 -11.90
C ILE A 121 -15.81 1.77 -12.21
N ILE A 122 -14.92 2.44 -11.50
CA ILE A 122 -14.55 3.84 -11.75
C ILE A 122 -13.48 3.86 -12.83
N ASP A 123 -13.78 4.47 -13.96
CA ASP A 123 -12.83 4.63 -15.06
C ASP A 123 -11.86 5.78 -14.78
N ARG A 124 -10.60 5.44 -14.60
CA ARG A 124 -9.43 6.31 -14.50
C ARG A 124 -8.30 5.78 -15.37
N LYS A 125 -8.62 5.04 -16.40
CA LYS A 125 -7.67 4.36 -17.27
C LYS A 125 -6.63 5.32 -17.85
N ILE A 126 -5.37 5.01 -17.63
CA ILE A 126 -4.21 5.73 -18.17
C ILE A 126 -3.89 5.21 -19.56
N ALA A 127 -3.74 3.87 -19.65
CA ALA A 127 -3.59 3.14 -20.90
C ALA A 127 -4.07 1.68 -20.72
N ARG A 128 -4.09 0.89 -21.81
CA ARG A 128 -4.46 -0.54 -21.79
C ARG A 128 -3.24 -1.41 -21.49
N GLY A 129 -2.92 -1.59 -20.21
CA GLY A 129 -1.73 -2.28 -19.73
C GLY A 129 -0.43 -1.49 -19.96
N THR A 130 0.60 -1.81 -19.18
CA THR A 130 1.93 -1.23 -19.40
C THR A 130 2.63 -1.86 -20.60
N ARG A 131 3.70 -1.20 -21.08
CA ARG A 131 4.66 -1.85 -21.98
C ARG A 131 5.43 -2.93 -21.24
N ASN A 132 6.11 -3.79 -22.00
CA ASN A 132 6.95 -4.84 -21.44
C ASN A 132 8.32 -4.26 -21.06
N PHE A 133 8.57 -4.12 -19.77
CA PHE A 133 9.81 -3.54 -19.26
C PHE A 133 11.07 -4.43 -19.49
N LEU A 134 10.91 -5.62 -20.05
CA LEU A 134 12.04 -6.36 -20.57
C LEU A 134 12.73 -5.63 -21.73
N TYR A 135 11.98 -4.91 -22.54
CA TYR A 135 12.47 -4.30 -23.79
C TYR A 135 12.52 -2.78 -23.74
N GLU A 136 11.59 -2.14 -23.04
CA GLU A 136 11.42 -0.69 -22.99
C GLU A 136 10.77 -0.26 -21.65
N PRO A 137 10.78 1.04 -21.27
CA PRO A 137 10.09 1.50 -20.07
C PRO A 137 8.62 1.11 -20.06
N ALA A 138 8.10 0.65 -18.90
CA ALA A 138 6.72 0.24 -18.72
C ALA A 138 5.72 1.35 -19.06
N MET A 139 6.10 2.60 -18.82
CA MET A 139 5.27 3.78 -19.09
C MET A 139 6.10 5.00 -19.50
N THR A 140 5.48 5.98 -20.16
CA THR A 140 6.10 7.29 -20.44
C THR A 140 6.08 8.17 -19.18
N ASN A 141 6.82 9.29 -19.23
CA ASN A 141 6.80 10.27 -18.13
C ASN A 141 5.40 10.89 -17.95
N GLU A 142 4.68 11.13 -19.04
CA GLU A 142 3.33 11.69 -19.03
C GLU A 142 2.34 10.70 -18.40
N GLU A 143 2.45 9.41 -18.72
CA GLU A 143 1.64 8.34 -18.12
C GLU A 143 1.95 8.20 -16.62
N PHE A 144 3.23 8.28 -16.24
CA PHE A 144 3.67 8.27 -14.85
C PHE A 144 3.08 9.45 -14.06
N ASP A 145 3.19 10.67 -14.60
CA ASP A 145 2.66 11.87 -13.95
C ASP A 145 1.14 11.80 -13.81
N LYS A 146 0.43 11.31 -14.86
CA LYS A 146 -1.01 11.08 -14.82
C LYS A 146 -1.41 10.05 -13.76
N ALA A 147 -0.63 8.97 -13.59
CA ALA A 147 -0.90 7.95 -12.57
C ALA A 147 -0.77 8.53 -11.16
N ILE A 148 0.28 9.31 -10.88
CA ILE A 148 0.47 10.00 -9.59
C ILE A 148 -0.70 10.97 -9.31
N GLU A 149 -1.11 11.78 -10.30
CA GLU A 149 -2.23 12.72 -10.18
C GLU A 149 -3.54 11.98 -9.94
N THR A 150 -3.80 10.91 -10.69
CA THR A 150 -5.00 10.07 -10.51
C THR A 150 -5.10 9.52 -9.08
N GLY A 151 -3.99 9.05 -8.51
CA GLY A 151 -3.95 8.59 -7.12
C GLY A 151 -4.29 9.70 -6.12
N ALA A 152 -3.74 10.89 -6.34
CA ALA A 152 -4.03 12.05 -5.49
C ALA A 152 -5.50 12.47 -5.58
N ASP A 153 -6.07 12.53 -6.78
CA ASP A 153 -7.47 12.93 -6.99
C ASP A 153 -8.45 11.92 -6.34
N LEU A 154 -8.16 10.62 -6.41
CA LEU A 154 -8.95 9.59 -5.74
C LEU A 154 -8.98 9.77 -4.21
N VAL A 155 -7.85 10.19 -3.62
CA VAL A 155 -7.80 10.51 -2.19
C VAL A 155 -8.59 11.77 -1.88
N ASP A 156 -8.50 12.82 -2.69
CA ASP A 156 -9.30 14.04 -2.50
C ASP A 156 -10.81 13.74 -2.57
N GLU A 157 -11.25 12.85 -3.47
CA GLU A 157 -12.63 12.35 -3.50
C GLU A 157 -13.01 11.63 -2.20
N CYS A 158 -12.13 10.78 -1.65
CA CYS A 158 -12.38 10.10 -0.38
C CYS A 158 -12.46 11.09 0.79
N ILE A 159 -11.60 12.09 0.82
CA ILE A 159 -11.62 13.14 1.86
C ILE A 159 -12.91 13.96 1.79
N ALA A 160 -13.38 14.31 0.60
CA ALA A 160 -14.65 15.00 0.41
C ALA A 160 -15.86 14.20 0.96
N GLU A 161 -15.73 12.87 1.04
CA GLU A 161 -16.69 11.96 1.65
C GLU A 161 -16.46 11.76 3.17
N GLY A 162 -15.51 12.48 3.76
CA GLY A 162 -15.19 12.44 5.20
C GLY A 162 -14.23 11.33 5.62
N CYS A 163 -13.46 10.74 4.68
CA CYS A 163 -12.51 9.68 4.95
C CYS A 163 -11.37 10.13 5.86
N GLN A 164 -11.08 9.36 6.90
CA GLN A 164 -9.98 9.58 7.83
C GLN A 164 -8.94 8.45 7.85
N VAL A 165 -9.28 7.32 7.25
CA VAL A 165 -8.37 6.19 7.06
C VAL A 165 -8.60 5.57 5.70
N ILE A 166 -7.51 5.39 4.95
CA ILE A 166 -7.54 4.80 3.62
C ILE A 166 -6.75 3.49 3.60
N CYS A 167 -7.32 2.48 2.99
CA CYS A 167 -6.64 1.26 2.62
C CYS A 167 -6.49 1.22 1.10
N ILE A 168 -5.35 0.75 0.61
CA ILE A 168 -5.11 0.62 -0.83
C ILE A 168 -4.83 -0.85 -1.12
N GLY A 169 -5.57 -1.40 -2.07
CA GLY A 169 -5.38 -2.73 -2.62
C GLY A 169 -5.14 -2.66 -4.13
N GLU A 170 -4.76 -3.77 -4.70
CA GLU A 170 -4.41 -3.87 -6.10
C GLU A 170 -4.98 -5.15 -6.73
N MET A 171 -5.12 -5.11 -8.05
CA MET A 171 -5.37 -6.27 -8.90
C MET A 171 -4.60 -6.11 -10.21
N GLY A 172 -3.55 -6.93 -10.39
CA GLY A 172 -2.73 -6.91 -11.61
C GLY A 172 -1.90 -8.17 -11.74
N ILE A 173 -2.21 -9.01 -12.73
CA ILE A 173 -1.42 -10.21 -12.97
C ILE A 173 0.02 -9.84 -13.31
N ALA A 174 0.99 -10.52 -12.70
CA ALA A 174 2.45 -10.32 -12.79
C ALA A 174 3.02 -9.11 -12.01
N ASN A 175 2.23 -8.36 -11.24
CA ASN A 175 2.70 -7.20 -10.47
C ASN A 175 3.71 -7.52 -9.35
N THR A 176 3.83 -8.77 -8.94
CA THR A 176 4.94 -9.22 -8.06
C THR A 176 6.31 -9.09 -8.74
N SER A 177 6.38 -9.00 -10.07
CA SER A 177 7.64 -8.84 -10.82
C SER A 177 8.24 -7.44 -10.62
N PRO A 178 7.53 -6.32 -10.90
CA PRO A 178 8.03 -4.99 -10.57
C PRO A 178 8.27 -4.80 -9.06
N SER A 179 7.43 -5.37 -8.19
CA SER A 179 7.62 -5.29 -6.74
C SER A 179 8.94 -5.93 -6.30
N SER A 180 9.30 -7.10 -6.85
CA SER A 180 10.59 -7.75 -6.58
C SER A 180 11.77 -6.92 -7.07
N ILE A 181 11.66 -6.28 -8.24
CA ILE A 181 12.71 -5.38 -8.77
C ILE A 181 12.87 -4.15 -7.86
N TRP A 182 11.77 -3.50 -7.47
CA TRP A 182 11.84 -2.34 -6.57
C TRP A 182 12.42 -2.72 -5.20
N MET A 183 12.04 -3.87 -4.67
CA MET A 183 12.65 -4.38 -3.44
C MET A 183 14.17 -4.54 -3.60
N SER A 184 14.62 -5.18 -4.67
CA SER A 184 16.05 -5.38 -4.95
C SER A 184 16.79 -4.04 -5.06
N LEU A 185 16.29 -3.11 -5.87
CA LEU A 185 16.94 -1.83 -6.12
C LEU A 185 16.93 -0.88 -4.90
N PHE A 186 15.84 -0.89 -4.12
CA PHE A 186 15.68 0.07 -3.01
C PHE A 186 16.21 -0.45 -1.67
N CYS A 187 16.30 -1.76 -1.49
CA CYS A 187 16.83 -2.37 -0.27
C CYS A 187 18.26 -2.91 -0.44
N ASP A 188 18.85 -2.80 -1.65
CA ASP A 188 20.16 -3.36 -1.98
C ASP A 188 20.26 -4.87 -1.67
N ILE A 189 19.19 -5.61 -2.06
CA ILE A 189 19.08 -7.06 -1.87
C ILE A 189 19.24 -7.75 -3.23
N PRO A 190 20.01 -8.85 -3.34
CA PRO A 190 20.11 -9.61 -4.57
C PRO A 190 18.73 -10.01 -5.10
N LEU A 191 18.49 -9.82 -6.41
CA LEU A 191 17.16 -10.01 -7.00
C LEU A 191 16.59 -11.42 -6.77
N ASN A 192 17.43 -12.45 -6.83
CA ASN A 192 17.03 -13.84 -6.58
C ASN A 192 16.46 -14.08 -5.17
N GLU A 193 16.79 -13.22 -4.20
CA GLU A 193 16.23 -13.27 -2.85
C GLU A 193 14.92 -12.46 -2.70
N CYS A 194 14.58 -11.68 -3.73
CA CYS A 194 13.36 -10.86 -3.78
C CYS A 194 12.21 -11.55 -4.55
N ILE A 195 12.51 -12.61 -5.31
CA ILE A 195 11.56 -13.28 -6.18
C ILE A 195 10.91 -14.46 -5.45
N GLY A 196 9.57 -14.46 -5.40
CA GLY A 196 8.77 -15.56 -4.87
C GLY A 196 7.87 -16.20 -5.92
N ALA A 197 7.06 -17.15 -5.46
CA ALA A 197 6.12 -17.90 -6.30
C ALA A 197 5.00 -17.04 -6.90
N GLY A 198 4.75 -15.83 -6.37
CA GLY A 198 3.62 -15.02 -6.77
C GLY A 198 2.30 -15.80 -6.63
N ALA A 199 1.52 -15.89 -7.71
CA ALA A 199 0.25 -16.63 -7.74
C ALA A 199 0.40 -18.16 -7.64
N GLY A 200 1.62 -18.69 -7.52
CA GLY A 200 1.84 -20.13 -7.33
C GLY A 200 2.79 -20.79 -8.33
N LEU A 201 3.76 -20.06 -8.87
CA LEU A 201 4.83 -20.62 -9.69
C LEU A 201 5.55 -21.73 -8.94
N ASP A 202 5.87 -22.82 -9.66
CA ASP A 202 6.76 -23.88 -9.20
C ASP A 202 8.25 -23.45 -9.29
N LYS A 203 9.16 -24.33 -8.86
CA LYS A 203 10.61 -24.03 -8.89
C LYS A 203 11.14 -23.66 -10.28
N PRO A 204 10.82 -24.40 -11.37
CA PRO A 204 11.19 -24.00 -12.73
C PRO A 204 10.63 -22.62 -13.12
N GLY A 205 9.37 -22.32 -12.80
CA GLY A 205 8.74 -21.04 -13.07
C GLY A 205 9.40 -19.88 -12.32
N ILE A 206 9.78 -20.08 -11.06
CA ILE A 206 10.54 -19.09 -10.28
C ILE A 206 11.92 -18.84 -10.90
N SER A 207 12.63 -19.91 -11.34
CA SER A 207 13.92 -19.78 -12.04
C SER A 207 13.79 -18.99 -13.34
N HIS A 208 12.78 -19.31 -14.16
CA HIS A 208 12.49 -18.58 -15.38
C HIS A 208 12.17 -17.10 -15.09
N LYS A 209 11.32 -16.82 -14.11
CA LYS A 209 11.02 -15.45 -13.68
C LYS A 209 12.30 -14.70 -13.27
N CYS A 210 13.19 -15.36 -12.53
CA CYS A 210 14.46 -14.79 -12.12
C CYS A 210 15.35 -14.44 -13.33
N GLU A 211 15.45 -15.30 -14.34
CA GLU A 211 16.19 -15.04 -15.58
C GLU A 211 15.62 -13.83 -16.34
N VAL A 212 14.30 -13.78 -16.51
CA VAL A 212 13.61 -12.67 -17.20
C VAL A 212 13.88 -11.35 -16.48
N LEU A 213 13.70 -11.30 -15.17
CA LEU A 213 13.87 -10.06 -14.40
C LEU A 213 15.33 -9.61 -14.32
N ASN A 214 16.30 -10.52 -14.27
CA ASN A 214 17.73 -10.19 -14.39
C ASN A 214 18.06 -9.57 -15.75
N LYS A 215 17.50 -10.11 -16.85
CA LYS A 215 17.65 -9.51 -18.18
C LYS A 215 17.06 -8.11 -18.25
N ALA A 216 15.89 -7.91 -17.63
CA ALA A 216 15.23 -6.59 -17.59
C ALA A 216 16.10 -5.56 -16.84
N ILE A 217 16.68 -5.91 -15.69
CA ILE A 217 17.59 -5.04 -14.95
C ILE A 217 18.84 -4.73 -15.79
N ALA A 218 19.42 -5.73 -16.45
CA ALA A 218 20.60 -5.53 -17.29
C ALA A 218 20.30 -4.61 -18.50
N ASN A 219 19.10 -4.70 -19.08
CA ASN A 219 18.66 -3.81 -20.16
C ASN A 219 18.45 -2.37 -19.67
N TYR A 220 17.80 -2.22 -18.51
CA TYR A 220 17.67 -0.94 -17.83
C TYR A 220 19.04 -0.29 -17.57
N GLN A 221 19.98 -1.02 -16.96
CA GLN A 221 21.32 -0.51 -16.68
C GLN A 221 22.05 -0.06 -17.95
N ARG A 222 21.96 -0.82 -19.05
CA ARG A 222 22.55 -0.44 -20.34
C ARG A 222 21.93 0.83 -20.91
N SER A 223 20.62 1.02 -20.77
CA SER A 223 19.92 2.23 -21.23
C SER A 223 20.28 3.48 -20.43
N THR A 224 20.77 3.32 -19.19
CA THR A 224 21.07 4.42 -18.27
C THR A 224 22.54 4.76 -18.15
N ILE A 225 23.47 3.92 -18.62
CA ILE A 225 24.94 4.10 -18.49
C ILE A 225 25.43 5.48 -19.01
N ASN A 226 24.81 6.03 -20.05
CA ASN A 226 25.20 7.28 -20.68
C ASN A 226 24.19 8.44 -20.46
N SER A 227 23.23 8.26 -19.58
CA SER A 227 22.15 9.22 -19.38
C SER A 227 22.05 9.65 -17.91
N GLN A 228 21.65 10.92 -17.67
CA GLN A 228 21.29 11.41 -16.33
C GLN A 228 19.97 10.81 -15.83
N LEU A 229 19.50 9.69 -16.41
CA LEU A 229 18.19 9.07 -16.19
C LEU A 229 18.14 8.12 -14.99
N SER A 230 19.18 8.03 -14.14
CA SER A 230 19.18 7.15 -12.97
C SER A 230 18.38 7.71 -11.77
N THR A 231 17.35 8.53 -12.02
CA THR A 231 16.47 9.04 -10.95
C THR A 231 15.49 7.97 -10.48
N ILE A 232 15.04 8.10 -9.23
CA ILE A 232 14.03 7.21 -8.68
C ILE A 232 12.73 7.21 -9.54
N ASN A 233 12.30 8.38 -10.03
CA ASN A 233 11.13 8.48 -10.91
C ASN A 233 11.28 7.62 -12.16
N TYR A 234 12.47 7.60 -12.76
CA TYR A 234 12.74 6.78 -13.94
C TYR A 234 12.74 5.28 -13.59
N GLN A 235 13.29 4.87 -12.44
CA GLN A 235 13.19 3.48 -11.98
C GLN A 235 11.74 3.07 -11.78
N LEU A 236 10.92 3.95 -11.20
CA LEU A 236 9.50 3.70 -10.98
C LEU A 236 8.73 3.58 -12.30
N SER A 237 8.95 4.50 -13.25
CA SER A 237 8.28 4.47 -14.57
C SER A 237 8.78 3.34 -15.47
N TYR A 238 10.05 2.93 -15.33
CA TYR A 238 10.62 1.86 -16.15
C TYR A 238 10.03 0.50 -15.80
N PHE A 239 9.84 0.19 -14.51
CA PHE A 239 9.42 -1.14 -14.05
C PHE A 239 7.98 -1.21 -13.56
N GLY A 240 7.40 -0.09 -13.09
CA GLY A 240 6.12 -0.08 -12.37
C GLY A 240 4.90 -0.43 -13.19
N GLY A 241 3.78 -0.66 -12.48
CA GLY A 241 2.44 -0.77 -13.03
C GLY A 241 1.62 0.50 -12.80
N TYR A 242 0.59 0.72 -13.60
CA TYR A 242 -0.27 1.90 -13.43
C TYR A 242 -0.96 1.90 -12.06
N GLU A 243 -1.41 0.73 -11.56
CA GLU A 243 -2.00 0.59 -10.23
C GLU A 243 -0.99 0.87 -9.12
N MET A 244 0.28 0.48 -9.31
CA MET A 244 1.35 0.71 -8.35
C MET A 244 1.73 2.20 -8.26
N ILE A 245 1.86 2.88 -9.41
CA ILE A 245 2.17 4.31 -9.45
C ILE A 245 0.99 5.15 -8.94
N THR A 246 -0.24 4.74 -9.26
CA THR A 246 -1.46 5.36 -8.72
C THR A 246 -1.53 5.19 -7.19
N ALA A 247 -1.16 4.01 -6.67
CA ALA A 247 -1.07 3.78 -5.23
C ALA A 247 -0.02 4.69 -4.55
N ILE A 248 1.14 4.91 -5.18
CA ILE A 248 2.15 5.87 -4.69
C ILE A 248 1.54 7.29 -4.64
N GLY A 249 0.86 7.74 -5.70
CA GLY A 249 0.18 9.04 -5.73
C GLY A 249 -0.86 9.18 -4.63
N ALA A 250 -1.64 8.12 -4.38
CA ALA A 250 -2.62 8.07 -3.29
C ALA A 250 -1.95 8.14 -1.91
N MET A 251 -0.87 7.37 -1.67
CA MET A 251 -0.11 7.41 -0.41
C MET A 251 0.49 8.79 -0.15
N LEU A 252 1.06 9.44 -1.17
CA LEU A 252 1.63 10.78 -1.06
C LEU A 252 0.55 11.82 -0.70
N ARG A 253 -0.60 11.77 -1.36
CA ARG A 253 -1.69 12.70 -1.08
C ARG A 253 -2.33 12.46 0.28
N ALA A 254 -2.52 11.21 0.67
CA ALA A 254 -3.05 10.86 1.99
C ALA A 254 -2.12 11.36 3.12
N ALA A 255 -0.80 11.19 2.96
CA ALA A 255 0.18 11.73 3.91
C ALA A 255 0.15 13.26 3.97
N GLU A 256 0.09 13.95 2.82
CA GLU A 256 -0.04 15.42 2.75
C GLU A 256 -1.30 15.94 3.42
N GLN A 257 -2.38 15.16 3.42
CA GLN A 257 -3.68 15.51 4.02
C GLN A 257 -3.89 14.90 5.42
N HIS A 258 -2.84 14.37 6.03
CA HIS A 258 -2.88 13.80 7.39
C HIS A 258 -3.91 12.66 7.55
N ILE A 259 -4.13 11.88 6.50
CA ILE A 259 -4.98 10.68 6.50
C ILE A 259 -4.15 9.46 6.92
N VAL A 260 -4.71 8.61 7.77
CA VAL A 260 -4.09 7.33 8.14
C VAL A 260 -4.10 6.38 6.94
N ILE A 261 -2.94 5.79 6.62
CA ILE A 261 -2.77 4.90 5.47
C ILE A 261 -2.54 3.48 5.99
N LEU A 262 -3.46 2.56 5.69
CA LEU A 262 -3.27 1.13 5.96
C LEU A 262 -2.55 0.48 4.78
N ILE A 263 -1.34 -0.04 5.03
CA ILE A 263 -0.51 -0.73 4.05
C ILE A 263 -0.79 -2.23 4.11
N ASP A 264 -1.07 -2.81 2.95
CA ASP A 264 -1.35 -4.23 2.78
C ASP A 264 -0.05 -5.07 2.68
N GLY A 265 -0.05 -6.09 1.86
CA GLY A 265 1.00 -7.08 1.69
C GLY A 265 2.21 -6.60 0.87
N PHE A 266 2.85 -7.57 0.21
CA PHE A 266 4.13 -7.41 -0.48
C PHE A 266 4.13 -6.27 -1.51
N ILE A 267 3.10 -6.21 -2.38
CA ILE A 267 3.03 -5.23 -3.48
C ILE A 267 2.82 -3.82 -2.92
N MET A 268 1.87 -3.63 -2.01
CA MET A 268 1.64 -2.33 -1.40
C MET A 268 2.78 -1.89 -0.49
N THR A 269 3.50 -2.82 0.14
CA THR A 269 4.74 -2.52 0.87
C THR A 269 5.85 -2.05 -0.08
N ALA A 270 5.98 -2.62 -1.29
CA ALA A 270 6.90 -2.11 -2.31
C ALA A 270 6.50 -0.69 -2.78
N CYS A 271 5.21 -0.40 -2.92
CA CYS A 271 4.71 0.95 -3.19
C CYS A 271 5.00 1.93 -2.04
N ALA A 272 4.82 1.49 -0.79
CA ALA A 272 5.14 2.28 0.40
C ALA A 272 6.65 2.58 0.49
N LEU A 273 7.51 1.59 0.22
CA LEU A 273 8.95 1.76 0.14
C LEU A 273 9.33 2.80 -0.93
N ALA A 274 8.76 2.71 -2.13
CA ALA A 274 8.94 3.69 -3.20
C ALA A 274 8.47 5.09 -2.78
N THR A 275 7.32 5.19 -2.14
CA THR A 275 6.77 6.44 -1.59
C THR A 275 7.74 7.07 -0.58
N CYS A 276 8.29 6.28 0.34
CA CYS A 276 9.26 6.75 1.34
C CYS A 276 10.61 7.12 0.73
N ARG A 277 10.99 6.53 -0.41
CA ARG A 277 12.19 6.96 -1.17
C ARG A 277 11.99 8.31 -1.84
N LEU A 278 10.77 8.62 -2.27
CA LEU A 278 10.43 9.94 -2.83
C LEU A 278 10.26 10.99 -1.72
N TYR A 279 9.54 10.66 -0.67
CA TYR A 279 9.19 11.53 0.45
C TYR A 279 9.33 10.76 1.78
N PRO A 280 10.48 10.80 2.45
CA PRO A 280 10.73 9.98 3.66
C PRO A 280 9.72 10.19 4.78
N ASP A 281 9.22 11.42 4.95
CA ASP A 281 8.26 11.73 6.00
C ASP A 281 6.87 11.11 5.79
N ALA A 282 6.56 10.60 4.59
CA ALA A 282 5.31 9.91 4.32
C ALA A 282 5.12 8.64 5.17
N GLN A 283 6.22 8.00 5.60
CA GLN A 283 6.17 6.81 6.44
C GLN A 283 5.44 7.02 7.76
N HIS A 284 5.48 8.23 8.31
CA HIS A 284 4.83 8.54 9.59
C HIS A 284 3.29 8.41 9.55
N TYR A 285 2.72 8.43 8.35
CA TYR A 285 1.28 8.29 8.09
C TYR A 285 0.85 6.85 7.79
N MET A 286 1.81 5.91 7.70
CA MET A 286 1.59 4.52 7.29
C MET A 286 1.49 3.60 8.49
N VAL A 287 0.44 2.79 8.53
CA VAL A 287 0.23 1.68 9.46
C VAL A 287 0.33 0.39 8.67
N PHE A 288 1.34 -0.44 8.93
CA PHE A 288 1.57 -1.68 8.20
C PHE A 288 0.65 -2.78 8.76
N GLY A 289 -0.30 -3.23 7.94
CA GLY A 289 -1.36 -4.13 8.35
C GLY A 289 -0.85 -5.53 8.68
N HIS A 290 -0.04 -6.11 7.79
CA HIS A 290 0.47 -7.45 8.03
C HIS A 290 1.82 -7.71 7.37
N CYS A 291 2.51 -8.75 7.83
CA CYS A 291 3.57 -9.41 7.09
C CYS A 291 2.98 -10.61 6.36
N GLY A 292 2.94 -10.57 5.03
CA GLY A 292 2.52 -11.69 4.19
C GLY A 292 3.60 -12.78 4.09
N ASP A 293 3.24 -13.89 3.43
CA ASP A 293 4.11 -15.06 3.23
C ASP A 293 4.96 -14.96 1.95
N GLU A 294 4.91 -13.83 1.23
CA GLU A 294 5.72 -13.61 0.05
C GLU A 294 7.20 -13.45 0.41
N SER A 295 8.05 -14.06 -0.45
CA SER A 295 9.50 -14.00 -0.29
C SER A 295 9.98 -12.54 -0.23
N GLY A 296 10.73 -12.24 0.83
CA GLY A 296 11.32 -10.92 1.02
C GLY A 296 10.43 -9.87 1.66
N HIS A 297 9.12 -10.08 1.84
CA HIS A 297 8.24 -9.08 2.45
C HIS A 297 8.76 -8.61 3.81
N ARG A 298 9.16 -9.55 4.68
CA ARG A 298 9.78 -9.23 5.99
C ARG A 298 10.99 -8.29 5.82
N ARG A 299 11.86 -8.55 4.85
CA ARG A 299 13.06 -7.72 4.60
C ARG A 299 12.72 -6.30 4.18
N MET A 300 11.66 -6.09 3.38
CA MET A 300 11.21 -4.74 3.05
C MET A 300 10.70 -3.99 4.29
N LEU A 301 9.92 -4.68 5.12
CA LEU A 301 9.44 -4.12 6.39
C LEU A 301 10.62 -3.73 7.30
N ASP A 302 11.61 -4.63 7.44
CA ASP A 302 12.81 -4.39 8.25
C ASP A 302 13.64 -3.23 7.70
N ALA A 303 13.79 -3.11 6.37
CA ALA A 303 14.49 -2.00 5.72
C ALA A 303 13.83 -0.63 5.97
N MET A 304 12.52 -0.62 6.20
CA MET A 304 11.75 0.57 6.59
C MET A 304 11.62 0.71 8.11
N ASN A 305 12.19 -0.20 8.92
CA ASN A 305 11.92 -0.28 10.35
C ASN A 305 10.41 -0.30 10.67
N ALA A 306 9.63 -0.94 9.82
CA ALA A 306 8.18 -1.03 9.91
C ALA A 306 7.73 -2.24 10.74
N LYS A 307 6.77 -2.02 11.64
CA LYS A 307 6.21 -3.07 12.49
C LYS A 307 4.81 -3.45 11.97
N PRO A 308 4.63 -4.61 11.35
CA PRO A 308 3.31 -5.05 10.92
C PRO A 308 2.46 -5.47 12.12
N ILE A 309 1.15 -5.19 12.06
CA ILE A 309 0.20 -5.55 13.12
C ILE A 309 0.00 -7.07 13.18
N LEU A 310 -0.14 -7.73 12.03
CA LEU A 310 -0.47 -9.15 11.91
C LEU A 310 0.61 -9.94 11.16
N SER A 311 0.65 -11.25 11.43
CA SER A 311 1.42 -12.22 10.65
C SER A 311 0.57 -13.50 10.55
N LEU A 312 -0.26 -13.59 9.51
CA LEU A 312 -1.24 -14.67 9.31
C LEU A 312 -0.91 -15.57 8.13
N GLY A 313 0.26 -15.41 7.49
CA GLY A 313 0.63 -16.17 6.29
C GLY A 313 -0.22 -15.83 5.06
N LEU A 314 -0.83 -14.64 4.99
CA LEU A 314 -1.64 -14.21 3.85
C LEU A 314 -0.76 -13.86 2.66
N ARG A 315 -1.26 -14.17 1.44
CA ARG A 315 -0.61 -13.84 0.17
C ARG A 315 -1.63 -13.62 -0.96
N LEU A 316 -2.79 -13.06 -0.61
CA LEU A 316 -3.88 -12.85 -1.57
C LEU A 316 -3.74 -11.52 -2.33
N GLY A 317 -3.34 -10.43 -1.66
CA GLY A 317 -3.47 -9.08 -2.19
C GLY A 317 -4.86 -8.47 -1.95
N GLU A 318 -5.33 -7.65 -2.85
CA GLU A 318 -6.62 -6.95 -2.81
C GLU A 318 -6.77 -5.96 -1.63
N GLY A 319 -5.73 -5.75 -0.80
CA GLY A 319 -5.80 -5.00 0.46
C GLY A 319 -6.32 -5.82 1.64
N THR A 320 -6.44 -7.14 1.49
CA THR A 320 -7.11 -8.00 2.47
C THR A 320 -6.39 -8.10 3.81
N GLY A 321 -5.07 -8.11 3.83
CA GLY A 321 -4.30 -8.16 5.08
C GLY A 321 -4.39 -6.87 5.88
N ALA A 322 -4.42 -5.71 5.20
CA ALA A 322 -4.65 -4.42 5.83
C ALA A 322 -6.06 -4.33 6.42
N LEU A 323 -7.07 -4.78 5.69
CA LEU A 323 -8.46 -4.85 6.18
C LEU A 323 -8.60 -5.78 7.39
N CYS A 324 -7.89 -6.93 7.42
CA CYS A 324 -7.83 -7.81 8.58
C CYS A 324 -7.21 -7.12 9.81
N ALA A 325 -6.26 -6.20 9.62
CA ALA A 325 -5.60 -5.48 10.72
C ALA A 325 -6.44 -4.32 11.26
N PHE A 326 -7.39 -3.80 10.48
CA PHE A 326 -8.18 -2.63 10.86
C PHE A 326 -8.88 -2.74 12.23
N PRO A 327 -9.48 -3.88 12.64
CA PRO A 327 -10.09 -4.01 13.96
C PRO A 327 -9.11 -3.78 15.12
N ILE A 328 -7.83 -4.09 14.93
CA ILE A 328 -6.79 -3.83 15.94
C ILE A 328 -6.50 -2.33 16.03
N LEU A 329 -6.43 -1.66 14.89
CA LEU A 329 -6.28 -0.20 14.84
C LEU A 329 -7.50 0.50 15.45
N ASP A 330 -8.72 0.07 15.14
CA ASP A 330 -9.98 0.60 15.74
C ASP A 330 -10.00 0.38 17.25
N SER A 331 -9.55 -0.79 17.71
CA SER A 331 -9.42 -1.09 19.15
C SER A 331 -8.44 -0.14 19.85
N ALA A 332 -7.33 0.24 19.21
CA ALA A 332 -6.39 1.21 19.76
C ALA A 332 -7.04 2.59 19.95
N ILE A 333 -7.86 3.01 19.00
CA ILE A 333 -8.58 4.30 19.06
C ILE A 333 -9.68 4.25 20.13
N ARG A 334 -10.45 3.16 20.19
CA ARG A 334 -11.47 2.95 21.22
C ARG A 334 -10.89 2.87 22.62
N MET A 335 -9.76 2.15 22.78
CA MET A 335 -9.00 2.13 24.03
C MET A 335 -8.76 3.56 24.54
N LEU A 336 -8.23 4.43 23.69
CA LEU A 336 -7.89 5.79 24.07
C LEU A 336 -9.11 6.68 24.36
N ASN A 337 -10.23 6.46 23.67
CA ASN A 337 -11.42 7.32 23.75
C ASN A 337 -12.49 6.81 24.72
N GLU A 338 -12.58 5.49 24.95
CA GLU A 338 -13.70 4.86 25.68
C GLU A 338 -13.27 4.30 27.04
N MET A 339 -11.99 3.95 27.25
CA MET A 339 -11.53 3.50 28.55
C MET A 339 -11.55 4.65 29.57
N ASN A 340 -11.98 4.33 30.78
CA ASN A 340 -11.95 5.27 31.90
C ASN A 340 -10.50 5.51 32.38
N ASN A 341 -10.25 6.62 33.03
CA ASN A 341 -8.98 6.93 33.69
C ASN A 341 -9.05 6.64 35.20
N PHE A 342 -7.90 6.66 35.89
CA PHE A 342 -7.81 6.40 37.33
C PHE A 342 -8.67 7.39 38.15
N GLU A 343 -8.64 8.67 37.80
CA GLU A 343 -9.37 9.74 38.52
C GLU A 343 -10.88 9.54 38.44
N ASN A 344 -11.42 9.44 37.21
CA ASN A 344 -12.85 9.25 36.97
C ASN A 344 -13.35 7.90 37.51
N GLY A 345 -12.52 6.88 37.47
CA GLY A 345 -12.81 5.55 37.99
C GLY A 345 -12.71 5.46 39.51
N LYS A 346 -12.18 6.50 40.19
CA LYS A 346 -11.87 6.49 41.63
C LYS A 346 -11.00 5.31 42.04
N ILE A 347 -10.04 4.93 41.20
CA ILE A 347 -9.11 3.82 41.40
C ILE A 347 -7.76 4.39 41.80
N THR A 348 -7.14 3.83 42.84
CA THR A 348 -5.83 4.28 43.31
C THR A 348 -4.78 4.05 42.20
N LYS A 349 -4.12 5.12 41.75
CA LYS A 349 -2.97 5.01 40.87
C LYS A 349 -1.76 4.62 41.68
N TYR A 350 -1.01 3.59 41.24
CA TYR A 350 0.06 2.95 42.00
C TYR A 350 1.44 3.06 41.33
N PHE A 351 1.58 3.91 40.32
CA PHE A 351 2.82 4.20 39.58
C PHE A 351 2.94 5.68 39.18
#